data_47a3b884a4d9bf51911563217c16ff64
#
_entry.id   47a3b884a4d9bf51911563217c16ff64
#
_cell.length_a   1.000
_cell.length_b   1.000
_cell.length_c   1.000
_cell.angle_alpha   90.00
_cell.angle_beta   90.00
_cell.angle_gamma   90.00
#
_symmetry.space_group_name_H-M   'P 1'
#
loop_
_entity.id
_entity.type
_entity.pdbx_description
1 polymer ?
#
loop_
_entity_poly.entity_id
_entity_poly.type
_entity_poly.pdbx_seq_one_letter_code
_entity_poly.pdbx_strand_id
1 'polypeptide(L)'
;MAVTPKKKLACGFVLPMVGLGTWAMRGTQCIESVRTAIESGYQLIDTASFYDNEREVGRAVKDSGVPQDKILIQTKLYPDQYEKAEEAIDLALRKLDLDYIDILMLHHPAGNDVKAYRAIE
;
A
#
# COMPACT_ATOMS: atom_id res chain seq x y z
N MET A 1 -8.27 21.40 -6.79
CA MET A 1 -8.12 19.97 -6.52
C MET A 1 -9.30 19.47 -5.68
N ALA A 2 -9.94 18.40 -6.11
CA ALA A 2 -11.08 17.84 -5.36
C ALA A 2 -10.59 17.25 -4.03
N VAL A 3 -11.34 17.45 -2.97
CA VAL A 3 -11.04 16.84 -1.67
C VAL A 3 -11.71 15.47 -1.64
N THR A 4 -10.92 14.43 -1.42
CA THR A 4 -11.43 13.06 -1.30
C THR A 4 -12.24 12.93 0.00
N PRO A 5 -13.49 12.43 -0.05
CA PRO A 5 -14.25 12.16 1.17
C PRO A 5 -13.53 11.19 2.07
N LYS A 6 -13.65 11.36 3.38
CA LYS A 6 -12.97 10.53 4.37
C LYS A 6 -13.95 9.96 5.39
N LYS A 7 -13.61 8.81 5.94
CA LYS A 7 -14.35 8.16 7.02
C LYS A 7 -13.44 7.95 8.22
N LYS A 8 -13.88 8.41 9.38
CA LYS A 8 -13.17 8.11 10.63
C LYS A 8 -13.60 6.74 11.14
N LEU A 9 -12.63 5.87 11.35
CA LEU A 9 -12.86 4.54 11.89
C LEU A 9 -12.96 4.60 13.43
N ALA A 10 -13.48 3.51 14.04
CA ALA A 10 -13.66 3.45 15.49
C ALA A 10 -12.35 3.65 16.26
N CYS A 11 -11.22 3.22 15.70
CA CYS A 11 -9.90 3.40 16.30
C CYS A 11 -9.34 4.83 16.15
N GLY A 12 -10.07 5.72 15.49
CA GLY A 12 -9.63 7.11 15.24
C GLY A 12 -8.89 7.33 13.92
N PHE A 13 -8.52 6.25 13.21
CA PHE A 13 -7.86 6.36 11.92
C PHE A 13 -8.82 6.95 10.89
N VAL A 14 -8.35 7.91 10.10
CA VAL A 14 -9.15 8.57 9.07
C VAL A 14 -8.80 7.99 7.71
N LEU A 15 -9.75 7.31 7.09
CA LEU A 15 -9.55 6.59 5.84
C LEU A 15 -10.18 7.36 4.67
N PRO A 16 -9.45 7.64 3.58
CA PRO A 16 -10.07 8.14 2.35
C PRO A 16 -11.06 7.13 1.80
N MET A 17 -12.20 7.62 1.31
CA MET A 17 -13.26 6.75 0.79
C MET A 17 -13.00 6.28 -0.64
N VAL A 18 -12.05 6.89 -1.33
CA VAL A 18 -11.66 6.55 -2.69
C VAL A 18 -10.15 6.35 -2.72
N GLY A 19 -9.71 5.29 -3.36
CA GLY A 19 -8.29 4.99 -3.55
C GLY A 19 -8.04 4.46 -4.95
N LEU A 20 -6.77 4.42 -5.34
CA LEU A 20 -6.35 3.81 -6.60
C LEU A 20 -5.83 2.40 -6.34
N GLY A 21 -6.42 1.41 -7.01
CA GLY A 21 -5.88 0.06 -7.05
C GLY A 21 -4.87 -0.08 -8.18
N THR A 22 -3.80 -0.83 -7.95
CA THR A 22 -2.70 -0.96 -8.91
C THR A 22 -2.54 -2.37 -9.48
N TRP A 23 -3.49 -3.26 -9.24
CA TRP A 23 -3.39 -4.61 -9.79
C TRP A 23 -3.25 -4.58 -11.31
N ALA A 24 -2.37 -5.42 -11.83
CA ALA A 24 -2.06 -5.52 -13.25
C ALA A 24 -1.38 -4.29 -13.88
N MET A 25 -1.00 -3.31 -13.08
CA MET A 25 -0.18 -2.18 -13.55
C MET A 25 1.31 -2.50 -13.35
N ARG A 26 2.14 -2.18 -14.34
CA ARG A 26 3.57 -2.47 -14.30
C ARG A 26 4.38 -1.36 -14.96
N GLY A 27 5.65 -1.25 -14.56
CA GLY A 27 6.62 -0.37 -15.20
C GLY A 27 6.20 1.10 -15.23
N THR A 28 6.53 1.78 -16.31
CA THR A 28 6.24 3.20 -16.50
C THR A 28 4.75 3.50 -16.39
N GLN A 29 3.89 2.62 -16.94
CA GLN A 29 2.45 2.80 -16.82
C GLN A 29 1.99 2.86 -15.37
N CYS A 30 2.52 1.99 -14.52
CA CYS A 30 2.19 2.00 -13.09
C CYS A 30 2.66 3.32 -12.45
N ILE A 31 3.90 3.69 -12.68
CA ILE A 31 4.49 4.92 -12.12
C ILE A 31 3.65 6.14 -12.52
N GLU A 32 3.33 6.28 -13.79
CA GLU A 32 2.59 7.43 -14.30
C GLU A 32 1.14 7.44 -13.80
N SER A 33 0.48 6.28 -13.74
CA SER A 33 -0.89 6.20 -13.25
C SER A 33 -0.99 6.58 -11.78
N VAL A 34 -0.09 6.07 -10.96
CA VAL A 34 -0.06 6.39 -9.52
C VAL A 34 0.29 7.86 -9.32
N ARG A 35 1.29 8.37 -10.02
CA ARG A 35 1.67 9.77 -9.92
C ARG A 35 0.50 10.69 -10.31
N THR A 36 -0.15 10.41 -11.43
CA THR A 36 -1.30 11.18 -11.90
C THR A 36 -2.44 11.17 -10.88
N ALA A 37 -2.72 10.01 -10.29
CA ALA A 37 -3.74 9.90 -9.25
C ALA A 37 -3.40 10.80 -8.03
N ILE A 38 -2.16 10.74 -7.57
CA ILE A 38 -1.71 11.58 -6.44
C ILE A 38 -1.83 13.06 -6.78
N GLU A 39 -1.38 13.46 -7.96
CA GLU A 39 -1.47 14.86 -8.43
C GLU A 39 -2.92 15.31 -8.59
N SER A 40 -3.83 14.38 -8.85
CA SER A 40 -5.27 14.66 -8.98
C SER A 40 -6.01 14.70 -7.63
N GLY A 41 -5.32 14.40 -6.54
CA GLY A 41 -5.90 14.47 -5.19
C GLY A 41 -6.19 13.12 -4.53
N TYR A 42 -5.86 12.00 -5.14
CA TYR A 42 -5.97 10.69 -4.50
C TYR A 42 -5.03 10.62 -3.31
N GLN A 43 -5.54 10.13 -2.19
CA GLN A 43 -4.78 10.04 -0.93
C GLN A 43 -4.61 8.60 -0.43
N LEU A 44 -5.08 7.61 -1.19
CA LEU A 44 -4.94 6.20 -0.87
C LEU A 44 -4.51 5.44 -2.13
N ILE A 45 -3.39 4.74 -2.04
CA ILE A 45 -2.88 3.88 -3.11
C ILE A 45 -2.80 2.46 -2.57
N ASP A 46 -3.43 1.54 -3.27
CA ASP A 46 -3.47 0.12 -2.91
C ASP A 46 -2.55 -0.70 -3.82
N THR A 47 -1.70 -1.48 -3.22
CA THR A 47 -0.86 -2.47 -3.90
C THR A 47 -0.80 -3.77 -3.10
N ALA A 48 0.06 -4.68 -3.50
CA ALA A 48 0.29 -5.95 -2.81
C ALA A 48 1.62 -6.56 -3.26
N SER A 49 2.21 -7.40 -2.42
CA SER A 49 3.42 -8.12 -2.82
C SER A 49 3.17 -8.97 -4.07
N PHE A 50 1.98 -9.57 -4.18
CA PHE A 50 1.59 -10.41 -5.31
C PHE A 50 1.54 -9.63 -6.64
N TYR A 51 1.30 -8.32 -6.60
CA TYR A 51 1.18 -7.51 -7.82
C TYR A 51 2.54 -7.24 -8.48
N ASP A 52 3.62 -7.46 -7.75
CA ASP A 52 4.99 -7.26 -8.24
C ASP A 52 5.22 -5.85 -8.81
N ASN A 53 4.61 -4.85 -8.17
CA ASN A 53 4.72 -3.45 -8.58
C ASN A 53 4.98 -2.48 -7.42
N GLU A 54 5.36 -3.00 -6.25
CA GLU A 54 5.61 -2.13 -5.08
C GLU A 54 6.74 -1.12 -5.34
N ARG A 55 7.75 -1.50 -6.13
CA ARG A 55 8.83 -0.58 -6.50
C ARG A 55 8.32 0.59 -7.33
N GLU A 56 7.45 0.32 -8.28
CA GLU A 56 6.83 1.35 -9.13
C GLU A 56 5.94 2.28 -8.30
N VAL A 57 5.14 1.72 -7.40
CA VAL A 57 4.29 2.51 -6.51
C VAL A 57 5.14 3.44 -5.64
N GLY A 58 6.18 2.91 -5.00
CA GLY A 58 7.08 3.72 -4.18
C GLY A 58 7.78 4.82 -4.98
N ARG A 59 8.21 4.51 -6.19
CA ARG A 59 8.82 5.49 -7.09
C ARG A 59 7.84 6.60 -7.45
N ALA A 60 6.59 6.26 -7.75
CA ALA A 60 5.57 7.24 -8.08
C ALA A 60 5.27 8.19 -6.93
N VAL A 61 5.23 7.67 -5.70
CA VAL A 61 5.05 8.49 -4.50
C VAL A 61 6.16 9.53 -4.41
N LYS A 62 7.41 9.12 -4.59
CA LYS A 62 8.56 10.04 -4.55
C LYS A 62 8.51 11.05 -5.70
N ASP A 63 8.25 10.58 -6.91
CA ASP A 63 8.21 11.44 -8.10
C ASP A 63 7.07 12.47 -8.04
N SER A 64 6.02 12.20 -7.28
CA SER A 64 4.91 13.14 -7.09
C SER A 64 5.32 14.39 -6.31
N GLY A 65 6.37 14.30 -5.51
CA GLY A 65 6.80 15.37 -4.62
C GLY A 65 5.89 15.61 -3.42
N VAL A 66 4.82 14.83 -3.26
CA VAL A 66 3.91 14.92 -2.12
C VAL A 66 4.51 14.16 -0.94
N PRO A 67 4.56 14.75 0.27
CA PRO A 67 5.10 14.05 1.43
C PRO A 67 4.35 12.75 1.74
N GLN A 68 5.06 11.74 2.20
CA GLN A 68 4.48 10.42 2.52
C GLN A 68 3.33 10.52 3.53
N ASP A 69 3.40 11.45 4.49
CA ASP A 69 2.37 11.63 5.50
C ASP A 69 1.03 12.17 4.94
N LYS A 70 0.99 12.55 3.67
CA LYS A 70 -0.22 13.01 2.98
C LYS A 70 -0.85 11.93 2.11
N ILE A 71 -0.21 10.77 1.98
CA ILE A 71 -0.67 9.67 1.13
C ILE A 71 -0.65 8.40 1.97
N LEU A 72 -1.76 7.66 1.96
CA LEU A 72 -1.85 6.37 2.62
C LEU A 72 -1.48 5.27 1.62
N ILE A 73 -0.51 4.45 1.98
CA ILE A 73 -0.10 3.30 1.19
C ILE A 73 -0.59 2.03 1.86
N GLN A 74 -1.35 1.24 1.12
CA GLN A 74 -1.81 -0.07 1.53
C GLN A 74 -1.08 -1.13 0.71
N THR A 75 -0.52 -2.12 1.39
CA THR A 75 0.01 -3.32 0.73
C THR A 75 -0.45 -4.57 1.47
N LYS A 76 -0.13 -5.74 0.93
CA LYS A 76 -0.65 -7.01 1.43
C LYS A 76 0.41 -8.08 1.36
N LEU A 77 0.44 -8.94 2.37
CA LEU A 77 1.22 -10.19 2.32
C LEU A 77 0.40 -11.28 1.66
N TYR A 78 1.05 -12.12 0.87
CA TYR A 78 0.43 -13.27 0.23
C TYR A 78 0.64 -14.54 1.09
N PRO A 79 -0.22 -15.56 0.99
CA PRO A 79 -0.11 -16.76 1.83
C PRO A 79 1.26 -17.42 1.85
N ASP A 80 2.02 -17.39 0.78
CA ASP A 80 3.38 -17.96 0.72
C ASP A 80 4.40 -17.19 1.58
N GLN A 81 4.02 -16.01 2.09
CA GLN A 81 4.87 -15.18 2.95
C GLN A 81 4.50 -15.28 4.43
N TYR A 82 3.40 -15.95 4.77
CA TYR A 82 2.86 -15.90 6.14
C TYR A 82 3.78 -16.54 7.17
N GLU A 83 4.53 -17.58 6.80
CA GLU A 83 5.47 -18.21 7.72
C GLU A 83 6.63 -17.30 8.13
N LYS A 84 6.98 -16.34 7.27
CA LYS A 84 8.07 -15.39 7.47
C LYS A 84 7.54 -13.95 7.30
N ALA A 85 6.47 -13.64 8.02
CA ALA A 85 5.76 -12.36 7.85
C ALA A 85 6.66 -11.15 8.13
N GLU A 86 7.51 -11.20 9.15
CA GLU A 86 8.41 -10.08 9.45
C GLU A 86 9.40 -9.82 8.31
N GLU A 87 9.98 -10.88 7.74
CA GLU A 87 10.88 -10.73 6.59
C GLU A 87 10.13 -10.17 5.37
N ALA A 88 8.88 -10.58 5.18
CA ALA A 88 8.05 -10.09 4.09
C ALA A 88 7.71 -8.60 4.26
N ILE A 89 7.47 -8.16 5.49
CA ILE A 89 7.24 -6.74 5.80
C ILE A 89 8.49 -5.92 5.45
N ASP A 90 9.65 -6.38 5.89
CA ASP A 90 10.92 -5.70 5.59
C ASP A 90 11.16 -5.61 4.09
N LEU A 91 10.84 -6.67 3.36
CA LEU A 91 10.97 -6.68 1.90
C LEU A 91 10.02 -5.67 1.26
N ALA A 92 8.76 -5.60 1.73
CA ALA A 92 7.78 -4.63 1.23
C ALA A 92 8.27 -3.20 1.45
N LEU A 93 8.78 -2.89 2.63
CA LEU A 93 9.34 -1.57 2.95
C LEU A 93 10.50 -1.21 2.02
N ARG A 94 11.38 -2.18 1.75
CA ARG A 94 12.51 -1.96 0.83
C ARG A 94 12.05 -1.73 -0.60
N LYS A 95 11.08 -2.50 -1.07
CA LYS A 95 10.54 -2.35 -2.43
C LYS A 95 9.82 -1.02 -2.60
N LEU A 96 8.98 -0.67 -1.65
CA LEU A 96 8.28 0.63 -1.63
C LEU A 96 9.26 1.78 -1.40
N ASP A 97 10.41 1.49 -0.79
CA ASP A 97 11.41 2.49 -0.37
C ASP A 97 10.76 3.56 0.52
N LEU A 98 9.99 3.11 1.49
CA LEU A 98 9.26 3.93 2.46
C LEU A 98 9.71 3.56 3.88
N ASP A 99 9.55 4.51 4.80
CA ASP A 99 9.89 4.31 6.21
C ASP A 99 8.82 3.51 6.95
N TYR A 100 7.58 3.55 6.47
CA TYR A 100 6.45 2.85 7.08
C TYR A 100 5.38 2.55 6.04
N ILE A 101 4.50 1.62 6.39
CA ILE A 101 3.31 1.25 5.63
C ILE A 101 2.10 1.66 6.48
N ASP A 102 1.15 2.37 5.88
CA ASP A 102 -0.03 2.86 6.60
C ASP A 102 -1.03 1.75 6.88
N ILE A 103 -1.27 0.87 5.91
CA ILE A 103 -2.23 -0.23 6.03
C ILE A 103 -1.58 -1.49 5.49
N LEU A 104 -1.51 -2.52 6.33
CA LEU A 104 -0.99 -3.83 5.93
C LEU A 104 -2.07 -4.88 6.12
N MET A 105 -2.31 -5.67 5.08
CA MET A 105 -3.34 -6.71 5.08
C MET A 105 -2.74 -8.08 4.78
N LEU A 106 -3.41 -9.12 5.24
CA LEU A 106 -3.24 -10.47 4.74
C LEU A 106 -4.16 -10.63 3.53
N HIS A 107 -3.61 -11.02 2.38
CA HIS A 107 -4.32 -11.00 1.10
C HIS A 107 -5.45 -12.02 1.05
N HIS A 108 -5.20 -13.22 1.58
CA HIS A 108 -6.15 -14.33 1.58
C HIS A 108 -6.11 -15.12 2.89
N PRO A 109 -7.20 -15.78 3.27
CA PRO A 109 -7.16 -16.77 4.36
C PRO A 109 -6.20 -17.91 4.01
N ALA A 110 -5.53 -18.43 5.02
CA ALA A 110 -4.65 -19.59 4.90
C ALA A 110 -4.51 -20.28 6.26
N GLY A 111 -3.97 -21.50 6.28
CA GLY A 111 -3.84 -22.25 7.53
C GLY A 111 -2.96 -21.60 8.59
N ASN A 112 -2.07 -20.70 8.19
CA ASN A 112 -1.15 -19.98 9.08
C ASN A 112 -1.46 -18.48 9.17
N ASP A 113 -2.67 -18.06 8.81
CA ASP A 113 -3.06 -16.65 8.80
C ASP A 113 -3.07 -16.03 10.19
N VAL A 114 -3.46 -16.78 11.22
CA VAL A 114 -3.44 -16.27 12.61
C VAL A 114 -2.01 -15.96 13.05
N LYS A 115 -1.06 -16.84 12.73
CA LYS A 115 0.35 -16.62 13.03
C LYS A 115 0.87 -15.37 12.34
N ALA A 116 0.55 -15.23 11.05
CA ALA A 116 0.95 -14.06 10.27
C ALA A 116 0.32 -12.78 10.82
N TYR A 117 -0.96 -12.81 11.17
CA TYR A 117 -1.65 -11.66 11.73
C TYR A 117 -1.00 -11.19 13.03
N ARG A 118 -0.67 -12.13 13.91
CA ARG A 118 0.03 -11.80 15.17
C ARG A 118 1.40 -11.16 14.93
N ALA A 119 2.09 -11.59 13.88
CA ALA A 119 3.40 -11.03 13.54
C ALA A 119 3.29 -9.58 13.02
N ILE A 120 2.16 -9.19 12.42
CA ILE A 120 1.97 -7.85 11.89
C ILE A 120 1.33 -6.88 12.91
N GLU A 121 0.78 -7.40 14.02
CA GLU A 121 0.28 -6.55 15.12
C GLU A 121 1.40 -5.80 15.81
#